data_469717e9954684070ab47559a493a443
#
_entry.id   469717e9954684070ab47559a493a443
#
_cell.length_a   1.000
_cell.length_b   1.000
_cell.length_c   1.000
_cell.angle_alpha   90.00
_cell.angle_beta   90.00
_cell.angle_gamma   90.00
#
_symmetry.space_group_name_H-M   'P 1'
#
loop_
_entity.id
_entity.type
_entity.pdbx_description
1 polymer ?
#
loop_
_entity_poly.entity_id
_entity_poly.type
_entity_poly.pdbx_seq_one_letter_code
_entity_poly.pdbx_strand_id
1 'polypeptide(L)'
;MRTLVFLVFLLGLSGCASDAVNKPTAHYLTVLHTNDNHGRFWHNEKGEYGMSARKTLIDQLRADAKAQGHQVLLLSGGDINTGIPESDLQFAEPDFRGMSKIGYDAMALGNHEFDNPLSVLKKQQQWANFPLLSANIFDKQTDKAVFERYKIFKKGGLTIAVIGLTTTDTAKIGNPQYIGHLDFKDPVEITASLTQTLKTKYNPDITIAVTHMGHYVDANYGINAPGDVTLARSLDKNALDMIIGGHSQEPVCMAAENVTDENFKPGLACKPDQQNGTWIMQAHEWGKYVGKAEFKLENGQLSLLSYQLLPVNLYVDKKQKDGSVKSVLAANYIKPDPELQTFLATYQQKGAKQIEGKIGFVNARLEGDRNKVRFEQTNLARVIIQAQMNTVGADFGIISGGGVRDSINAGDVSYKDILKVQPFKNRVAYIDFKGSDVLTYLNVVTRFPPDSGAYMQYHNLAFELKGEQVTNVFIAGKPLDINKTYRMSINEYNASGGDSYPKITQMAGFVSTDETDSQALKRFFAEHSPVDASEFVPK
;
A
#
# COMPACT_ATOMS: atom_id res chain seq x y z
N MET A 1 -32.44 87.25 53.11
CA MET A 1 -31.82 86.69 51.93
C MET A 1 -31.13 85.36 52.37
N ARG A 2 -31.70 84.22 52.06
CA ARG A 2 -31.18 82.89 52.46
C ARG A 2 -30.41 82.28 51.28
N THR A 3 -29.14 82.10 51.51
CA THR A 3 -28.23 81.45 50.51
C THR A 3 -28.28 79.95 50.69
N LEU A 4 -28.72 79.21 49.65
CA LEU A 4 -28.80 77.78 49.61
C LEU A 4 -27.49 77.24 49.07
N VAL A 5 -26.78 76.41 49.86
CA VAL A 5 -25.55 75.71 49.43
C VAL A 5 -25.94 74.33 48.94
N PHE A 6 -25.67 74.01 47.64
CA PHE A 6 -25.85 72.67 47.08
C PHE A 6 -24.55 71.84 47.28
N LEU A 7 -24.70 70.78 48.05
CA LEU A 7 -23.65 69.79 48.22
C LEU A 7 -23.79 68.72 47.13
N VAL A 8 -22.80 68.63 46.18
CA VAL A 8 -22.78 67.59 45.14
C VAL A 8 -22.00 66.40 45.71
N PHE A 9 -22.70 65.28 45.90
CA PHE A 9 -22.08 63.96 46.20
C PHE A 9 -21.59 63.32 44.89
N LEU A 10 -20.28 63.20 44.67
CA LEU A 10 -19.69 62.35 43.64
C LEU A 10 -19.64 60.90 44.18
N LEU A 11 -20.53 60.02 43.65
CA LEU A 11 -20.43 58.57 43.80
C LEU A 11 -19.37 58.05 42.82
N GLY A 12 -18.23 57.67 43.37
CA GLY A 12 -17.20 56.92 42.62
C GLY A 12 -17.67 55.50 42.35
N LEU A 13 -18.00 55.20 41.11
CA LEU A 13 -18.20 53.82 40.63
C LEU A 13 -16.81 53.18 40.43
N SER A 14 -16.37 52.42 41.45
CA SER A 14 -15.25 51.48 41.29
C SER A 14 -15.73 50.31 40.46
N GLY A 15 -15.50 50.37 39.14
CA GLY A 15 -15.67 49.21 38.26
C GLY A 15 -14.60 48.17 38.57
N CYS A 16 -14.92 47.06 39.21
CA CYS A 16 -14.13 45.85 39.20
C CYS A 16 -14.08 45.35 37.76
N ALA A 17 -13.01 45.66 37.02
CA ALA A 17 -12.65 44.91 35.83
C ALA A 17 -12.33 43.46 36.30
N SER A 18 -13.23 42.53 36.12
CA SER A 18 -12.93 41.14 36.20
C SER A 18 -12.04 40.81 34.98
N ASP A 19 -10.73 40.72 35.20
CA ASP A 19 -9.85 40.03 34.27
C ASP A 19 -10.40 38.61 34.08
N ALA A 20 -11.18 38.43 33.03
CA ALA A 20 -11.51 37.12 32.54
C ALA A 20 -10.20 36.50 32.06
N VAL A 21 -9.54 35.77 32.95
CA VAL A 21 -8.44 34.90 32.58
C VAL A 21 -9.02 33.98 31.53
N ASN A 22 -8.72 34.25 30.26
CA ASN A 22 -9.01 33.36 29.15
C ASN A 22 -8.28 32.06 29.46
N LYS A 23 -8.99 31.09 30.06
CA LYS A 23 -8.45 29.72 30.18
C LYS A 23 -8.14 29.27 28.76
N PRO A 24 -6.89 28.85 28.49
CA PRO A 24 -6.54 28.36 27.18
C PRO A 24 -7.50 27.23 26.82
N THR A 25 -8.21 27.37 25.70
CA THR A 25 -9.12 26.36 25.21
C THR A 25 -8.30 25.22 24.67
N ALA A 26 -8.23 24.12 25.41
CA ALA A 26 -7.62 22.89 24.92
C ALA A 26 -8.57 22.22 23.92
N HIS A 27 -8.05 21.85 22.75
CA HIS A 27 -8.77 21.08 21.75
C HIS A 27 -8.26 19.64 21.74
N TYR A 28 -9.14 18.69 21.51
CA TYR A 28 -8.82 17.27 21.46
C TYR A 28 -9.17 16.68 20.09
N LEU A 29 -8.24 15.93 19.52
CA LEU A 29 -8.38 15.27 18.23
C LEU A 29 -8.06 13.79 18.36
N THR A 30 -8.95 12.92 17.89
CA THR A 30 -8.70 11.51 17.66
C THR A 30 -8.51 11.28 16.17
N VAL A 31 -7.35 10.76 15.76
CA VAL A 31 -7.07 10.31 14.40
C VAL A 31 -7.17 8.80 14.37
N LEU A 32 -8.11 8.31 13.57
CA LEU A 32 -8.24 6.90 13.22
C LEU A 32 -7.62 6.67 11.85
N HIS A 33 -6.93 5.56 11.65
CA HIS A 33 -6.29 5.31 10.37
C HIS A 33 -6.18 3.83 10.00
N THR A 34 -6.13 3.58 8.68
CA THR A 34 -5.81 2.29 8.06
C THR A 34 -4.96 2.52 6.81
N ASN A 35 -4.38 1.48 6.24
CA ASN A 35 -3.61 1.51 4.99
C ASN A 35 -3.59 0.12 4.34
N ASP A 36 -3.16 0.05 3.08
CA ASP A 36 -2.83 -1.19 2.36
C ASP A 36 -3.95 -2.24 2.44
N ASN A 37 -5.18 -1.86 2.03
CA ASN A 37 -6.35 -2.75 2.12
C ASN A 37 -6.28 -3.91 1.11
N HIS A 38 -5.74 -3.66 -0.08
CA HIS A 38 -5.50 -4.65 -1.14
C HIS A 38 -6.71 -5.54 -1.43
N GLY A 39 -7.88 -4.93 -1.69
CA GLY A 39 -9.11 -5.61 -2.06
C GLY A 39 -9.79 -6.40 -0.93
N ARG A 40 -9.32 -6.30 0.30
CA ARG A 40 -9.83 -7.09 1.43
C ARG A 40 -11.04 -6.43 2.09
N PHE A 41 -12.07 -6.19 1.29
CA PHE A 41 -13.36 -5.70 1.80
C PHE A 41 -14.10 -6.76 2.62
N TRP A 42 -13.85 -8.05 2.35
CA TRP A 42 -14.44 -9.19 3.05
C TRP A 42 -13.44 -9.78 4.07
N HIS A 43 -13.95 -10.49 5.05
CA HIS A 43 -13.11 -11.23 6.01
C HIS A 43 -12.47 -12.46 5.35
N ASN A 44 -11.36 -12.95 5.92
CA ASN A 44 -10.77 -14.22 5.50
C ASN A 44 -11.56 -15.43 6.05
N GLU A 45 -11.10 -16.63 5.76
CA GLU A 45 -11.73 -17.90 6.16
C GLU A 45 -11.82 -18.08 7.70
N LYS A 46 -10.91 -17.43 8.45
CA LYS A 46 -10.94 -17.42 9.92
C LYS A 46 -11.85 -16.35 10.51
N GLY A 47 -12.46 -15.49 9.68
CA GLY A 47 -13.28 -14.37 10.12
C GLY A 47 -12.47 -13.17 10.61
N GLU A 48 -11.18 -13.09 10.28
CA GLU A 48 -10.32 -11.97 10.61
C GLU A 48 -10.56 -10.78 9.67
N TYR A 49 -10.28 -9.56 10.13
CA TYR A 49 -10.45 -8.27 9.44
C TYR A 49 -11.81 -8.11 8.71
N GLY A 50 -11.81 -7.47 7.53
CA GLY A 50 -13.04 -7.17 6.76
C GLY A 50 -13.71 -5.87 7.20
N MET A 51 -14.28 -5.18 6.21
CA MET A 51 -14.81 -3.80 6.40
C MET A 51 -16.01 -3.75 7.34
N SER A 52 -16.82 -4.81 7.42
CA SER A 52 -18.01 -4.80 8.27
C SER A 52 -17.68 -4.84 9.76
N ALA A 53 -16.67 -5.63 10.16
CA ALA A 53 -16.18 -5.62 11.54
C ALA A 53 -15.41 -4.32 11.84
N ARG A 54 -14.61 -3.85 10.89
CA ARG A 54 -13.89 -2.56 10.97
C ARG A 54 -14.85 -1.39 11.17
N LYS A 55 -16.00 -1.38 10.47
CA LYS A 55 -17.04 -0.35 10.65
C LYS A 55 -17.55 -0.32 12.10
N THR A 56 -17.91 -1.46 12.65
CA THR A 56 -18.38 -1.55 14.05
C THR A 56 -17.34 -0.97 15.02
N LEU A 57 -16.06 -1.35 14.85
CA LEU A 57 -14.97 -0.83 15.69
C LEU A 57 -14.83 0.70 15.54
N ILE A 58 -14.78 1.20 14.32
CA ILE A 58 -14.63 2.64 14.04
C ILE A 58 -15.82 3.43 14.60
N ASP A 59 -17.06 2.94 14.46
CA ASP A 59 -18.23 3.61 14.98
C ASP A 59 -18.21 3.68 16.52
N GLN A 60 -17.76 2.61 17.19
CA GLN A 60 -17.55 2.62 18.64
C GLN A 60 -16.48 3.65 19.04
N LEU A 61 -15.32 3.63 18.37
CA LEU A 61 -14.23 4.58 18.65
C LEU A 61 -14.65 6.03 18.45
N ARG A 62 -15.48 6.30 17.43
CA ARG A 62 -16.07 7.64 17.22
C ARG A 62 -17.02 8.04 18.35
N ALA A 63 -17.86 7.10 18.80
CA ALA A 63 -18.77 7.36 19.91
C ALA A 63 -18.00 7.67 21.22
N ASP A 64 -16.95 6.89 21.50
CA ASP A 64 -16.10 7.06 22.68
C ASP A 64 -15.34 8.41 22.63
N ALA A 65 -14.76 8.75 21.48
CA ALA A 65 -14.08 10.03 21.26
C ALA A 65 -15.06 11.22 21.42
N LYS A 66 -16.26 11.12 20.86
CA LYS A 66 -17.30 12.14 21.00
C LYS A 66 -17.73 12.33 22.45
N ALA A 67 -17.88 11.22 23.20
CA ALA A 67 -18.24 11.28 24.63
C ALA A 67 -17.17 12.01 25.47
N GLN A 68 -15.91 11.96 25.02
CA GLN A 68 -14.78 12.68 25.63
C GLN A 68 -14.60 14.11 25.07
N GLY A 69 -15.45 14.57 24.15
CA GLY A 69 -15.37 15.89 23.54
C GLY A 69 -14.31 16.01 22.43
N HIS A 70 -13.74 14.88 21.96
CA HIS A 70 -12.76 14.89 20.88
C HIS A 70 -13.42 15.09 19.51
N GLN A 71 -12.73 15.79 18.62
CA GLN A 71 -13.00 15.73 17.19
C GLN A 71 -12.38 14.47 16.61
N VAL A 72 -12.93 13.94 15.50
CA VAL A 72 -12.45 12.70 14.89
C VAL A 72 -12.16 12.91 13.42
N LEU A 73 -11.02 12.38 12.96
CA LEU A 73 -10.67 12.15 11.55
C LEU A 73 -10.40 10.67 11.32
N LEU A 74 -10.86 10.14 10.18
CA LEU A 74 -10.53 8.79 9.71
C LEU A 74 -9.82 8.88 8.36
N LEU A 75 -8.56 8.47 8.33
CA LEU A 75 -7.67 8.63 7.20
C LEU A 75 -7.17 7.27 6.68
N SER A 76 -6.79 7.20 5.39
CA SER A 76 -6.18 6.02 4.80
C SER A 76 -4.86 6.35 4.11
N GLY A 77 -3.83 5.55 4.38
CA GLY A 77 -2.53 5.62 3.72
C GLY A 77 -2.49 5.03 2.30
N GLY A 78 -3.62 4.71 1.67
CA GLY A 78 -3.68 4.25 0.27
C GLY A 78 -3.59 2.74 0.09
N ASP A 79 -3.36 2.31 -1.15
CA ASP A 79 -3.32 0.93 -1.64
C ASP A 79 -4.59 0.14 -1.30
N ILE A 80 -5.67 0.55 -1.95
CA ILE A 80 -6.97 -0.13 -1.85
C ILE A 80 -7.07 -1.24 -2.89
N ASN A 81 -6.51 -1.01 -4.08
CA ASN A 81 -6.54 -1.93 -5.22
C ASN A 81 -5.61 -3.13 -5.03
N THR A 82 -5.85 -4.14 -5.82
CA THR A 82 -5.00 -5.30 -6.13
C THR A 82 -4.67 -6.20 -4.95
N GLY A 83 -5.13 -7.45 -5.04
CA GLY A 83 -4.76 -8.51 -4.09
C GLY A 83 -5.83 -9.55 -3.84
N ILE A 84 -7.12 -9.22 -3.96
CA ILE A 84 -8.21 -10.20 -3.81
C ILE A 84 -9.04 -10.25 -5.09
N PRO A 85 -9.10 -11.41 -5.78
CA PRO A 85 -9.78 -11.54 -7.07
C PRO A 85 -11.23 -11.09 -7.07
N GLU A 86 -11.98 -11.30 -5.98
CA GLU A 86 -13.36 -10.86 -5.84
C GLU A 86 -13.49 -9.33 -5.89
N SER A 87 -12.48 -8.59 -5.42
CA SER A 87 -12.38 -7.14 -5.55
C SER A 87 -11.84 -6.74 -6.92
N ASP A 88 -10.74 -7.34 -7.36
CA ASP A 88 -9.99 -6.96 -8.57
C ASP A 88 -10.82 -7.11 -9.84
N LEU A 89 -11.68 -8.14 -9.93
CA LEU A 89 -12.63 -8.33 -11.03
C LEU A 89 -13.74 -7.28 -11.06
N GLN A 90 -13.92 -6.55 -9.96
CA GLN A 90 -14.88 -5.45 -9.81
C GLN A 90 -14.20 -4.09 -9.67
N PHE A 91 -12.90 -3.99 -10.01
CA PHE A 91 -12.12 -2.75 -9.97
C PHE A 91 -12.15 -2.05 -8.60
N ALA A 92 -12.13 -2.84 -7.50
CA ALA A 92 -12.23 -2.37 -6.12
C ALA A 92 -13.52 -1.57 -5.79
N GLU A 93 -14.59 -1.69 -6.59
CA GLU A 93 -15.86 -1.02 -6.29
C GLU A 93 -16.38 -1.33 -4.87
N PRO A 94 -16.38 -2.61 -4.40
CA PRO A 94 -16.83 -2.91 -3.03
C PRO A 94 -15.98 -2.21 -1.96
N ASP A 95 -14.68 -2.04 -2.20
CA ASP A 95 -13.77 -1.41 -1.27
C ASP A 95 -14.07 0.09 -1.14
N PHE A 96 -14.09 0.85 -2.24
CA PHE A 96 -14.35 2.29 -2.23
C PHE A 96 -15.76 2.62 -1.70
N ARG A 97 -16.77 1.83 -2.06
CA ARG A 97 -18.13 2.00 -1.52
C ARG A 97 -18.23 1.60 -0.05
N GLY A 98 -17.51 0.56 0.35
CA GLY A 98 -17.41 0.13 1.76
C GLY A 98 -16.76 1.22 2.62
N MET A 99 -15.63 1.79 2.17
CA MET A 99 -14.96 2.92 2.82
C MET A 99 -15.87 4.14 2.93
N SER A 100 -16.64 4.43 1.88
CA SER A 100 -17.64 5.51 1.89
C SER A 100 -18.71 5.29 2.96
N LYS A 101 -19.20 4.05 3.13
CA LYS A 101 -20.18 3.70 4.18
C LYS A 101 -19.58 3.69 5.60
N ILE A 102 -18.28 3.42 5.73
CA ILE A 102 -17.54 3.57 6.99
C ILE A 102 -17.32 5.06 7.32
N GLY A 103 -17.27 5.92 6.31
CA GLY A 103 -17.11 7.37 6.46
C GLY A 103 -15.65 7.77 6.62
N TYR A 104 -14.79 7.36 5.72
CA TYR A 104 -13.44 7.92 5.61
C TYR A 104 -13.48 9.40 5.25
N ASP A 105 -12.58 10.19 5.84
CA ASP A 105 -12.49 11.63 5.60
C ASP A 105 -11.56 11.95 4.42
N ALA A 106 -10.44 11.24 4.26
CA ALA A 106 -9.50 11.36 3.13
C ALA A 106 -8.60 10.12 3.00
N MET A 107 -7.97 9.99 1.83
CA MET A 107 -7.06 8.90 1.51
C MET A 107 -5.91 9.42 0.64
N ALA A 108 -4.66 8.93 0.86
CA ALA A 108 -3.56 9.05 -0.12
C ALA A 108 -3.78 8.10 -1.29
N LEU A 109 -3.31 8.48 -2.49
CA LEU A 109 -3.15 7.53 -3.58
C LEU A 109 -1.88 6.71 -3.37
N GLY A 110 -2.00 5.38 -3.39
CA GLY A 110 -0.87 4.47 -3.40
C GLY A 110 -0.41 4.10 -4.81
N ASN A 111 0.59 3.24 -4.92
CA ASN A 111 1.08 2.78 -6.23
C ASN A 111 0.10 1.81 -6.91
N HIS A 112 -0.63 1.01 -6.16
CA HIS A 112 -1.62 0.08 -6.71
C HIS A 112 -2.90 0.76 -7.22
N GLU A 113 -3.16 2.01 -6.91
CA GLU A 113 -4.20 2.79 -7.58
C GLU A 113 -3.90 3.00 -9.07
N PHE A 114 -2.67 2.75 -9.51
CA PHE A 114 -2.21 2.87 -10.90
C PHE A 114 -2.01 1.53 -11.62
N ASP A 115 -2.42 0.42 -11.04
CA ASP A 115 -2.38 -0.91 -11.68
C ASP A 115 -3.37 -1.07 -12.84
N ASN A 116 -4.34 -0.18 -12.92
CA ASN A 116 -5.31 -0.10 -14.00
C ASN A 116 -5.20 1.27 -14.72
N PRO A 117 -5.74 1.38 -15.95
CA PRO A 117 -5.82 2.68 -16.63
C PRO A 117 -6.46 3.77 -15.76
N LEU A 118 -6.03 5.02 -15.88
CA LEU A 118 -6.56 6.16 -15.08
C LEU A 118 -8.09 6.33 -15.19
N SER A 119 -8.72 5.81 -16.25
CA SER A 119 -10.18 5.78 -16.37
C SER A 119 -10.86 4.94 -15.30
N VAL A 120 -10.17 3.92 -14.77
CA VAL A 120 -10.64 3.10 -13.63
C VAL A 120 -10.52 3.91 -12.34
N LEU A 121 -9.38 4.56 -12.09
CA LEU A 121 -9.20 5.43 -10.92
C LEU A 121 -10.25 6.56 -10.90
N LYS A 122 -10.59 7.15 -12.04
CA LYS A 122 -11.69 8.12 -12.15
C LYS A 122 -13.07 7.55 -11.74
N LYS A 123 -13.34 6.27 -12.02
CA LYS A 123 -14.56 5.60 -11.53
C LYS A 123 -14.50 5.37 -10.03
N GLN A 124 -13.35 4.98 -9.50
CA GLN A 124 -13.13 4.80 -8.06
C GLN A 124 -13.34 6.10 -7.29
N GLN A 125 -12.89 7.23 -7.82
CA GLN A 125 -13.19 8.57 -7.27
C GLN A 125 -14.70 8.88 -7.23
N GLN A 126 -15.50 8.35 -8.16
CA GLN A 126 -16.96 8.51 -8.15
C GLN A 126 -17.65 7.61 -7.12
N TRP A 127 -17.06 6.46 -6.78
CA TRP A 127 -17.58 5.55 -5.74
C TRP A 127 -17.19 6.00 -4.33
N ALA A 128 -16.09 6.73 -4.21
CA ALA A 128 -15.65 7.35 -2.97
C ALA A 128 -16.43 8.65 -2.70
N ASN A 129 -16.93 8.82 -1.46
CA ASN A 129 -17.51 10.09 -1.00
C ASN A 129 -16.51 10.95 -0.21
N PHE A 130 -15.23 10.64 -0.33
CA PHE A 130 -14.10 11.29 0.29
C PHE A 130 -13.00 11.57 -0.76
N PRO A 131 -12.14 12.59 -0.56
CA PRO A 131 -11.11 12.92 -1.52
C PRO A 131 -9.97 11.86 -1.53
N LEU A 132 -9.51 11.54 -2.75
CA LEU A 132 -8.29 10.79 -3.02
C LEU A 132 -7.20 11.82 -3.34
N LEU A 133 -6.17 11.90 -2.49
CA LEU A 133 -5.20 12.99 -2.49
C LEU A 133 -3.83 12.54 -3.00
N SER A 134 -3.21 13.36 -3.86
CA SER A 134 -1.78 13.31 -4.13
C SER A 134 -1.26 14.67 -4.59
N ALA A 135 -0.36 15.26 -3.82
CA ALA A 135 0.19 16.58 -4.10
C ALA A 135 1.38 16.55 -5.07
N ASN A 136 2.00 15.40 -5.27
CA ASN A 136 3.25 15.28 -6.01
C ASN A 136 3.13 14.55 -7.35
N ILE A 137 1.90 14.31 -7.84
CA ILE A 137 1.67 13.74 -9.18
C ILE A 137 1.23 14.82 -10.16
N PHE A 138 2.01 15.00 -11.23
CA PHE A 138 1.84 16.02 -12.23
C PHE A 138 1.73 15.40 -13.63
N ASP A 139 1.05 16.09 -14.52
CA ASP A 139 1.06 15.77 -15.94
C ASP A 139 2.33 16.34 -16.60
N LYS A 140 3.12 15.51 -17.27
CA LYS A 140 4.41 15.90 -17.88
C LYS A 140 4.31 16.98 -18.94
N GLN A 141 3.17 17.09 -19.63
CA GLN A 141 3.02 18.06 -20.73
C GLN A 141 2.61 19.43 -20.22
N THR A 142 1.73 19.46 -19.21
CA THR A 142 1.12 20.70 -18.73
C THR A 142 1.74 21.23 -17.45
N ASP A 143 2.55 20.41 -16.78
CA ASP A 143 3.11 20.66 -15.44
C ASP A 143 2.04 21.03 -14.39
N LYS A 144 0.83 20.47 -14.53
CA LYS A 144 -0.27 20.68 -13.59
C LYS A 144 -0.47 19.45 -12.74
N ALA A 145 -0.80 19.67 -11.46
CA ALA A 145 -1.19 18.59 -10.57
C ALA A 145 -2.43 17.86 -11.12
N VAL A 146 -2.37 16.53 -11.14
CA VAL A 146 -3.42 15.66 -11.72
C VAL A 146 -4.53 15.37 -10.71
N PHE A 147 -4.20 15.39 -9.41
CA PHE A 147 -5.12 15.05 -8.33
C PHE A 147 -5.30 16.22 -7.34
N GLU A 148 -6.33 16.14 -6.50
CA GLU A 148 -6.50 17.06 -5.37
C GLU A 148 -5.28 16.91 -4.44
N ARG A 149 -4.60 18.04 -4.15
CA ARG A 149 -3.31 18.02 -3.44
C ARG A 149 -3.48 17.91 -1.93
N TYR A 150 -4.55 18.52 -1.41
CA TYR A 150 -4.86 18.61 0.02
C TYR A 150 -6.34 18.86 0.27
N LYS A 151 -6.78 18.61 1.50
CA LYS A 151 -8.13 18.96 1.98
C LYS A 151 -8.05 19.75 3.28
N ILE A 152 -8.90 20.75 3.43
CA ILE A 152 -9.05 21.50 4.68
C ILE A 152 -10.31 21.02 5.38
N PHE A 153 -10.15 20.62 6.63
CA PHE A 153 -11.24 20.26 7.54
C PHE A 153 -11.40 21.31 8.63
N LYS A 154 -12.66 21.65 8.92
CA LYS A 154 -13.02 22.49 10.08
C LYS A 154 -13.83 21.65 11.05
N LYS A 155 -13.26 21.32 12.19
CA LYS A 155 -13.88 20.44 13.20
C LYS A 155 -13.64 21.02 14.60
N GLY A 156 -14.72 21.32 15.34
CA GLY A 156 -14.64 21.77 16.73
C GLY A 156 -13.78 23.03 16.96
N GLY A 157 -13.81 23.96 16.03
CA GLY A 157 -12.98 25.18 16.08
C GLY A 157 -11.57 24.99 15.48
N LEU A 158 -11.12 23.76 15.24
CA LEU A 158 -9.83 23.48 14.60
C LEU A 158 -9.91 23.59 13.08
N THR A 159 -8.87 24.17 12.48
CA THR A 159 -8.58 24.10 11.04
C THR A 159 -7.47 23.09 10.82
N ILE A 160 -7.77 21.99 10.14
CA ILE A 160 -6.85 20.87 9.92
C ILE A 160 -6.58 20.78 8.42
N ALA A 161 -5.31 20.86 8.02
CA ALA A 161 -4.88 20.61 6.66
C ALA A 161 -4.42 19.15 6.52
N VAL A 162 -4.94 18.44 5.51
CA VAL A 162 -4.54 17.07 5.17
C VAL A 162 -3.97 17.08 3.76
N ILE A 163 -2.68 16.78 3.61
CA ILE A 163 -1.94 16.73 2.34
C ILE A 163 -1.80 15.26 1.92
N GLY A 164 -1.99 14.92 0.64
CA GLY A 164 -1.72 13.57 0.11
C GLY A 164 -0.35 13.48 -0.56
N LEU A 165 0.36 12.36 -0.38
CA LEU A 165 1.64 12.09 -1.05
C LEU A 165 1.73 10.64 -1.50
N THR A 166 2.27 10.44 -2.70
CA THR A 166 2.51 9.12 -3.31
C THR A 166 4.01 8.90 -3.50
N THR A 167 4.48 7.68 -3.28
CA THR A 167 5.89 7.32 -3.49
C THR A 167 6.34 7.59 -4.93
N THR A 168 7.53 8.14 -5.08
CA THR A 168 8.17 8.33 -6.40
C THR A 168 8.53 6.99 -7.06
N ASP A 169 8.62 5.92 -6.28
CA ASP A 169 8.84 4.57 -6.82
C ASP A 169 7.71 4.12 -7.75
N THR A 170 6.51 4.70 -7.64
CA THR A 170 5.41 4.44 -8.58
C THR A 170 5.82 4.64 -10.03
N ALA A 171 6.72 5.60 -10.31
CA ALA A 171 7.26 5.82 -11.65
C ALA A 171 8.07 4.62 -12.19
N LYS A 172 8.61 3.78 -11.29
CA LYS A 172 9.45 2.60 -11.61
C LYS A 172 8.65 1.30 -11.55
N ILE A 173 7.75 1.18 -10.55
CA ILE A 173 7.00 -0.05 -10.28
C ILE A 173 5.59 -0.05 -10.86
N GLY A 174 5.05 1.08 -11.29
CA GLY A 174 3.76 1.17 -11.97
C GLY A 174 3.84 0.78 -13.45
N ASN A 175 2.70 0.42 -14.05
CA ASN A 175 2.66 0.06 -15.47
C ASN A 175 2.96 1.29 -16.36
N PRO A 176 4.07 1.30 -17.12
CA PRO A 176 4.47 2.46 -17.92
C PRO A 176 3.44 2.88 -18.96
N GLN A 177 2.58 1.96 -19.44
CA GLN A 177 1.50 2.30 -20.38
C GLN A 177 0.42 3.19 -19.74
N TYR A 178 0.19 3.04 -18.44
CA TYR A 178 -0.85 3.77 -17.72
C TYR A 178 -0.32 5.07 -17.13
N ILE A 179 0.94 5.09 -16.67
CA ILE A 179 1.54 6.21 -15.93
C ILE A 179 2.62 6.96 -16.70
N GLY A 180 3.02 6.53 -17.92
CA GLY A 180 4.15 7.11 -18.64
C GLY A 180 4.07 8.61 -18.91
N HIS A 181 2.86 9.19 -18.90
CA HIS A 181 2.61 10.63 -19.01
C HIS A 181 2.60 11.38 -17.68
N LEU A 182 2.69 10.67 -16.53
CA LEU A 182 2.72 11.24 -15.19
C LEU A 182 4.15 11.46 -14.73
N ASP A 183 4.36 12.56 -14.01
CA ASP A 183 5.58 12.90 -13.29
C ASP A 183 5.34 12.81 -11.79
N PHE A 184 6.12 11.99 -11.11
CA PHE A 184 6.08 11.79 -9.66
C PHE A 184 7.20 12.62 -9.04
N LYS A 185 6.90 13.87 -8.70
CA LYS A 185 7.86 14.83 -8.17
C LYS A 185 8.28 14.49 -6.75
N ASP A 186 9.44 15.04 -6.35
CA ASP A 186 9.99 14.86 -5.01
C ASP A 186 8.98 15.31 -3.92
N PRO A 187 8.55 14.40 -3.04
CA PRO A 187 7.57 14.71 -2.00
C PRO A 187 8.09 15.71 -0.96
N VAL A 188 9.42 15.80 -0.74
CA VAL A 188 10.02 16.76 0.20
C VAL A 188 9.85 18.18 -0.33
N GLU A 189 10.27 18.44 -1.57
CA GLU A 189 10.15 19.76 -2.20
C GLU A 189 8.70 20.23 -2.30
N ILE A 190 7.81 19.31 -2.73
CA ILE A 190 6.38 19.59 -2.84
C ILE A 190 5.76 19.89 -1.49
N THR A 191 6.10 19.13 -0.43
CA THR A 191 5.54 19.34 0.90
C THR A 191 6.04 20.64 1.52
N ALA A 192 7.34 20.96 1.40
CA ALA A 192 7.91 22.22 1.91
C ALA A 192 7.20 23.45 1.31
N SER A 193 7.02 23.47 -0.03
CA SER A 193 6.30 24.54 -0.72
C SER A 193 4.82 24.62 -0.33
N LEU A 194 4.17 23.46 -0.21
CA LEU A 194 2.73 23.38 0.06
C LEU A 194 2.38 23.77 1.49
N THR A 195 3.15 23.33 2.48
CA THR A 195 2.94 23.71 3.89
C THR A 195 3.06 25.22 4.10
N GLN A 196 4.03 25.86 3.44
CA GLN A 196 4.16 27.34 3.47
C GLN A 196 2.93 28.03 2.84
N THR A 197 2.45 27.50 1.71
CA THR A 197 1.24 28.00 1.04
C THR A 197 0.00 27.85 1.95
N LEU A 198 -0.18 26.68 2.58
CA LEU A 198 -1.30 26.40 3.47
C LEU A 198 -1.25 27.29 4.72
N LYS A 199 -0.07 27.49 5.30
CA LYS A 199 0.14 28.39 6.43
C LYS A 199 -0.30 29.81 6.10
N THR A 200 0.10 30.32 4.94
CA THR A 200 -0.26 31.68 4.50
C THR A 200 -1.76 31.82 4.21
N LYS A 201 -2.36 30.79 3.57
CA LYS A 201 -3.74 30.90 3.07
C LYS A 201 -4.80 30.54 4.11
N TYR A 202 -4.54 29.54 4.95
CA TYR A 202 -5.53 28.96 5.86
C TYR A 202 -5.12 29.01 7.32
N ASN A 203 -3.82 29.22 7.61
CA ASN A 203 -3.23 29.17 8.95
C ASN A 203 -3.75 27.96 9.76
N PRO A 204 -3.53 26.70 9.29
CA PRO A 204 -4.07 25.52 9.96
C PRO A 204 -3.49 25.38 11.38
N ASP A 205 -4.34 24.91 12.30
CA ASP A 205 -3.93 24.55 13.67
C ASP A 205 -3.15 23.24 13.69
N ILE A 206 -3.44 22.34 12.74
CA ILE A 206 -2.80 21.01 12.59
C ILE A 206 -2.59 20.74 11.09
N THR A 207 -1.38 20.28 10.73
CA THR A 207 -1.04 19.84 9.38
C THR A 207 -0.66 18.37 9.37
N ILE A 208 -1.43 17.56 8.63
CA ILE A 208 -1.27 16.11 8.50
C ILE A 208 -0.86 15.78 7.07
N ALA A 209 0.14 14.93 6.88
CA ALA A 209 0.33 14.23 5.62
C ALA A 209 -0.29 12.83 5.69
N VAL A 210 -1.16 12.49 4.72
CA VAL A 210 -1.49 11.09 4.42
C VAL A 210 -0.59 10.66 3.28
N THR A 211 0.17 9.59 3.48
CA THR A 211 1.22 9.21 2.55
C THR A 211 1.10 7.76 2.12
N HIS A 212 1.61 7.48 0.93
CA HIS A 212 1.89 6.12 0.53
C HIS A 212 3.35 6.02 0.10
N MET A 213 4.28 6.07 1.08
CA MET A 213 5.71 6.17 0.83
C MET A 213 6.56 5.15 1.60
N GLY A 214 5.98 4.51 2.62
CA GLY A 214 6.64 3.54 3.49
C GLY A 214 7.42 4.16 4.65
N HIS A 215 7.49 3.41 5.74
CA HIS A 215 8.31 3.75 6.90
C HIS A 215 9.66 3.04 6.80
N TYR A 216 10.72 3.78 6.49
CA TYR A 216 12.08 3.28 6.38
C TYR A 216 13.01 4.12 7.25
N VAL A 217 13.48 3.54 8.36
CA VAL A 217 14.38 4.21 9.31
C VAL A 217 15.72 4.54 8.65
N ASP A 218 16.17 3.64 7.79
CA ASP A 218 17.34 3.78 6.94
C ASP A 218 16.89 4.02 5.49
N ALA A 219 17.21 5.18 4.92
CA ALA A 219 16.83 5.56 3.55
C ALA A 219 17.52 4.73 2.45
N ASN A 220 18.28 3.69 2.80
CA ASN A 220 19.07 2.87 1.87
C ASN A 220 18.35 1.56 1.43
N TYR A 221 17.06 1.46 1.62
CA TYR A 221 16.29 0.27 1.22
C TYR A 221 15.97 0.29 -0.27
N GLY A 222 16.90 -0.16 -1.11
CA GLY A 222 16.68 -0.42 -2.53
C GLY A 222 15.86 0.66 -3.26
N ILE A 223 14.78 0.25 -3.94
CA ILE A 223 13.83 1.16 -4.60
C ILE A 223 12.83 1.81 -3.63
N ASN A 224 12.73 1.35 -2.38
CA ASN A 224 11.71 1.78 -1.42
C ASN A 224 12.09 3.05 -0.62
N ALA A 225 13.07 3.80 -1.07
CA ALA A 225 13.49 5.05 -0.45
C ALA A 225 13.39 6.22 -1.44
N PRO A 226 13.17 7.45 -0.96
CA PRO A 226 12.91 7.88 0.42
C PRO A 226 11.46 7.61 0.86
N GLY A 227 11.25 7.36 2.14
CA GLY A 227 9.95 7.16 2.78
C GLY A 227 9.55 8.26 3.76
N ASP A 228 8.61 7.95 4.65
CA ASP A 228 8.03 8.88 5.62
C ASP A 228 9.05 9.45 6.60
N VAL A 229 10.03 8.64 7.02
CA VAL A 229 11.11 9.06 7.92
C VAL A 229 11.99 10.10 7.25
N THR A 230 12.37 9.89 5.99
CA THR A 230 13.15 10.85 5.21
C THR A 230 12.36 12.16 5.00
N LEU A 231 11.07 12.06 4.68
CA LEU A 231 10.21 13.24 4.56
C LEU A 231 10.23 14.07 5.85
N ALA A 232 9.96 13.46 7.01
CA ALA A 232 9.91 14.15 8.29
C ALA A 232 11.26 14.80 8.66
N ARG A 233 12.37 14.13 8.39
CA ARG A 233 13.73 14.65 8.68
C ARG A 233 14.16 15.78 7.76
N SER A 234 13.66 15.83 6.52
CA SER A 234 14.08 16.79 5.50
C SER A 234 13.30 18.09 5.54
N LEU A 235 12.16 18.12 6.23
CA LEU A 235 11.35 19.32 6.38
C LEU A 235 11.81 20.18 7.57
N ASP A 236 11.42 21.45 7.57
CA ASP A 236 11.57 22.30 8.76
C ASP A 236 10.86 21.66 9.95
N LYS A 237 11.42 21.82 11.13
CA LYS A 237 10.84 21.28 12.37
C LYS A 237 9.40 21.77 12.54
N ASN A 238 8.49 20.82 12.79
CA ASN A 238 7.04 21.05 12.92
C ASN A 238 6.36 21.61 11.64
N ALA A 239 6.93 21.42 10.46
CA ALA A 239 6.24 21.71 9.21
C ALA A 239 5.03 20.78 9.01
N LEU A 240 5.13 19.55 9.51
CA LEU A 240 4.04 18.59 9.67
C LEU A 240 3.93 18.20 11.14
N ASP A 241 2.70 18.09 11.64
CA ASP A 241 2.42 17.57 12.97
C ASP A 241 2.42 16.03 12.98
N MET A 242 1.91 15.42 11.91
CA MET A 242 1.88 13.95 11.79
C MET A 242 1.85 13.47 10.34
N ILE A 243 2.30 12.23 10.16
CA ILE A 243 2.22 11.44 8.93
C ILE A 243 1.40 10.18 9.23
N ILE A 244 0.40 9.91 8.39
CA ILE A 244 -0.35 8.65 8.35
C ILE A 244 0.08 7.93 7.08
N GLY A 245 0.92 6.89 7.23
CA GLY A 245 1.61 6.22 6.15
C GLY A 245 0.94 4.93 5.67
N GLY A 246 1.55 4.34 4.64
CA GLY A 246 1.29 3.05 4.02
C GLY A 246 2.50 2.56 3.24
N HIS A 247 2.34 1.60 2.32
CA HIS A 247 3.34 1.08 1.38
C HIS A 247 4.30 0.02 1.93
N SER A 248 4.91 0.22 3.10
CA SER A 248 5.79 -0.80 3.69
C SER A 248 5.04 -2.01 4.24
N GLN A 249 3.73 -1.89 4.43
CA GLN A 249 2.85 -2.97 4.89
C GLN A 249 3.22 -3.54 6.28
N GLU A 250 3.99 -2.78 7.07
CA GLU A 250 4.41 -3.15 8.42
C GLU A 250 3.76 -2.23 9.47
N PRO A 251 3.51 -2.73 10.68
CA PRO A 251 3.03 -1.86 11.75
C PRO A 251 4.16 -0.93 12.21
N VAL A 252 3.92 0.37 12.26
CA VAL A 252 4.91 1.30 12.84
C VAL A 252 4.75 1.29 14.36
N CYS A 253 5.49 0.41 15.00
CA CYS A 253 5.62 0.29 16.45
C CYS A 253 7.10 0.34 16.81
N MET A 254 7.51 1.29 17.67
CA MET A 254 8.91 1.54 17.98
C MET A 254 9.27 1.03 19.37
N ALA A 255 10.33 0.24 19.46
CA ALA A 255 10.94 -0.17 20.74
C ALA A 255 11.78 0.97 21.34
N ALA A 256 12.50 1.71 20.50
CA ALA A 256 13.30 2.89 20.84
C ALA A 256 13.38 3.81 19.62
N GLU A 257 14.03 4.95 19.74
CA GLU A 257 14.29 5.85 18.60
C GLU A 257 15.04 5.09 17.50
N ASN A 258 14.50 5.14 16.28
CA ASN A 258 15.02 4.44 15.10
C ASN A 258 15.11 2.91 15.21
N VAL A 259 14.43 2.30 16.18
CA VAL A 259 14.41 0.85 16.37
C VAL A 259 12.97 0.36 16.38
N THR A 260 12.59 -0.39 15.35
CA THR A 260 11.27 -1.03 15.26
C THR A 260 11.12 -2.13 16.30
N ASP A 261 9.94 -2.27 16.89
CA ASP A 261 9.62 -3.37 17.82
C ASP A 261 9.25 -4.64 17.04
N GLU A 262 10.25 -5.47 16.75
CA GLU A 262 10.06 -6.77 16.08
C GLU A 262 9.21 -7.76 16.89
N ASN A 263 9.01 -7.50 18.18
CA ASN A 263 8.19 -8.34 19.07
C ASN A 263 6.73 -7.90 19.14
N PHE A 264 6.36 -6.82 18.44
CA PHE A 264 4.97 -6.37 18.41
C PHE A 264 4.04 -7.48 17.91
N LYS A 265 2.94 -7.69 18.63
CA LYS A 265 1.89 -8.67 18.31
C LYS A 265 0.51 -8.04 18.56
N PRO A 266 -0.54 -8.55 17.89
CA PRO A 266 -1.90 -8.07 18.12
C PRO A 266 -2.25 -8.02 19.61
N GLY A 267 -2.79 -6.87 20.06
CA GLY A 267 -3.19 -6.62 21.44
C GLY A 267 -2.06 -6.15 22.38
N LEU A 268 -0.82 -6.01 21.89
CA LEU A 268 0.27 -5.39 22.65
C LEU A 268 0.25 -3.86 22.49
N ALA A 269 0.92 -3.17 23.42
CA ALA A 269 1.17 -1.73 23.32
C ALA A 269 2.05 -1.42 22.12
N CYS A 270 1.77 -0.30 21.45
CA CYS A 270 2.51 0.20 20.30
C CYS A 270 2.86 1.66 20.55
N LYS A 271 4.10 2.06 20.26
CA LYS A 271 4.52 3.46 20.25
C LYS A 271 4.73 3.88 18.80
N PRO A 272 4.15 5.00 18.34
CA PRO A 272 4.42 5.49 17.00
C PRO A 272 5.86 6.01 16.91
N ASP A 273 6.37 6.18 15.69
CA ASP A 273 7.65 6.88 15.49
C ASP A 273 7.48 8.39 15.63
N GLN A 274 8.57 9.09 15.93
CA GLN A 274 8.63 10.54 15.94
C GLN A 274 9.97 11.02 15.39
N GLN A 275 9.93 11.75 14.29
CA GLN A 275 11.11 12.29 13.62
C GLN A 275 10.98 13.80 13.45
N ASN A 276 11.99 14.57 13.89
CA ASN A 276 12.03 16.03 13.77
C ASN A 276 10.76 16.75 14.28
N GLY A 277 10.10 16.18 15.30
CA GLY A 277 8.84 16.68 15.87
C GLY A 277 7.57 16.17 15.21
N THR A 278 7.64 15.48 14.08
CA THR A 278 6.52 14.89 13.35
C THR A 278 6.24 13.45 13.82
N TRP A 279 5.01 13.14 14.22
CA TRP A 279 4.58 11.78 14.53
C TRP A 279 4.36 10.98 13.24
N ILE A 280 4.85 9.73 13.17
CA ILE A 280 4.69 8.83 12.02
C ILE A 280 3.97 7.56 12.47
N MET A 281 2.87 7.22 11.79
CA MET A 281 1.97 6.14 12.16
C MET A 281 1.56 5.33 10.94
N GLN A 282 1.54 4.00 11.07
CA GLN A 282 1.09 3.07 10.04
C GLN A 282 0.43 1.86 10.69
N ALA A 283 -0.68 1.35 10.12
CA ALA A 283 -1.53 0.34 10.74
C ALA A 283 -1.40 -1.05 10.09
N HIS A 284 -0.18 -1.44 9.66
CA HIS A 284 0.08 -2.70 8.97
C HIS A 284 -0.65 -2.73 7.60
N GLU A 285 -1.34 -3.80 7.27
CA GLU A 285 -1.98 -4.07 5.98
C GLU A 285 -3.38 -4.68 6.16
N TRP A 286 -4.14 -4.80 5.07
CA TRP A 286 -5.38 -5.59 4.91
C TRP A 286 -6.52 -5.21 5.84
N GLY A 287 -6.37 -4.11 6.56
CA GLY A 287 -7.31 -3.73 7.62
C GLY A 287 -7.27 -4.66 8.82
N LYS A 288 -6.12 -5.30 9.06
CA LYS A 288 -5.84 -6.08 10.27
C LYS A 288 -6.00 -5.25 11.53
N TYR A 289 -5.64 -3.96 11.45
CA TYR A 289 -5.76 -3.03 12.56
C TYR A 289 -6.50 -1.76 12.15
N VAL A 290 -7.08 -1.10 13.14
CA VAL A 290 -7.40 0.32 13.12
C VAL A 290 -6.42 1.02 14.05
N GLY A 291 -5.61 1.92 13.51
CA GLY A 291 -4.77 2.80 14.30
C GLY A 291 -5.63 3.89 14.97
N LYS A 292 -5.40 4.15 16.26
CA LYS A 292 -6.06 5.21 17.05
C LYS A 292 -5.00 6.05 17.74
N ALA A 293 -4.92 7.33 17.39
CA ALA A 293 -4.06 8.31 18.04
C ALA A 293 -4.93 9.41 18.66
N GLU A 294 -4.70 9.73 19.91
CA GLU A 294 -5.39 10.81 20.64
C GLU A 294 -4.41 11.94 20.92
N PHE A 295 -4.80 13.15 20.54
CA PHE A 295 -3.99 14.35 20.67
C PHE A 295 -4.71 15.45 21.46
N LYS A 296 -3.91 16.24 22.18
CA LYS A 296 -4.30 17.51 22.79
C LYS A 296 -3.54 18.64 22.13
N LEU A 297 -4.28 19.64 21.62
CA LEU A 297 -3.73 20.91 21.19
C LEU A 297 -4.03 21.98 22.23
N GLU A 298 -3.00 22.57 22.82
CA GLU A 298 -3.12 23.61 23.83
C GLU A 298 -2.03 24.65 23.63
N ASN A 299 -2.39 25.92 23.55
CA ASN A 299 -1.47 27.03 23.29
C ASN A 299 -0.62 26.85 22.00
N GLY A 300 -1.20 26.25 20.95
CA GLY A 300 -0.50 25.98 19.68
C GLY A 300 0.48 24.80 19.73
N GLN A 301 0.53 24.07 20.85
CA GLN A 301 1.38 22.89 20.99
C GLN A 301 0.53 21.60 20.94
N LEU A 302 0.84 20.72 19.98
CA LEU A 302 0.22 19.41 19.83
C LEU A 302 0.98 18.37 20.65
N SER A 303 0.26 17.60 21.48
CA SER A 303 0.80 16.53 22.32
C SER A 303 0.06 15.24 22.08
N LEU A 304 0.78 14.13 21.87
CA LEU A 304 0.18 12.79 21.80
C LEU A 304 -0.18 12.32 23.20
N LEU A 305 -1.44 11.96 23.42
CA LEU A 305 -1.97 11.44 24.67
C LEU A 305 -1.91 9.90 24.71
N SER A 306 -2.31 9.27 23.61
CA SER A 306 -2.31 7.81 23.48
C SER A 306 -2.18 7.37 22.02
N TYR A 307 -1.61 6.19 21.80
CA TYR A 307 -1.59 5.51 20.51
C TYR A 307 -1.83 4.01 20.67
N GLN A 308 -2.63 3.43 19.79
CA GLN A 308 -2.94 2.01 19.78
C GLN A 308 -3.16 1.51 18.36
N LEU A 309 -2.72 0.29 18.08
CA LEU A 309 -3.15 -0.52 16.94
C LEU A 309 -4.18 -1.55 17.42
N LEU A 310 -5.44 -1.32 17.10
CA LEU A 310 -6.57 -2.12 17.57
C LEU A 310 -6.85 -3.25 16.55
N PRO A 311 -6.66 -4.53 16.93
CA PRO A 311 -6.83 -5.65 16.01
C PRO A 311 -8.30 -5.88 15.65
N VAL A 312 -8.58 -6.13 14.37
CA VAL A 312 -9.92 -6.44 13.86
C VAL A 312 -10.06 -7.96 13.78
N ASN A 313 -10.56 -8.58 14.84
CA ASN A 313 -10.80 -10.03 14.96
C ASN A 313 -9.56 -10.91 14.66
N LEU A 314 -8.34 -10.41 14.89
CA LEU A 314 -7.12 -11.17 14.65
C LEU A 314 -6.93 -12.26 15.70
N TYR A 315 -6.37 -13.39 15.27
CA TYR A 315 -5.98 -14.47 16.14
C TYR A 315 -4.48 -14.42 16.45
N VAL A 316 -4.13 -14.86 17.67
CA VAL A 316 -2.74 -15.04 18.11
C VAL A 316 -2.57 -16.42 18.73
N ASP A 317 -1.43 -17.02 18.52
CA ASP A 317 -1.10 -18.30 19.09
C ASP A 317 -0.60 -18.14 20.52
N LYS A 318 -1.32 -18.74 21.47
CA LYS A 318 -0.97 -18.76 22.89
C LYS A 318 -0.53 -20.16 23.32
N LYS A 319 0.69 -20.25 23.85
CA LYS A 319 1.20 -21.48 24.48
C LYS A 319 0.43 -21.76 25.76
N GLN A 320 -0.14 -22.95 25.87
CA GLN A 320 -0.88 -23.43 27.03
C GLN A 320 0.08 -23.98 28.10
N LYS A 321 -0.41 -24.22 29.32
CA LYS A 321 0.38 -24.78 30.42
C LYS A 321 0.89 -26.19 30.13
N ASP A 322 0.18 -26.96 29.32
CA ASP A 322 0.55 -28.31 28.89
C ASP A 322 1.53 -28.33 27.68
N GLY A 323 1.99 -27.17 27.24
CA GLY A 323 2.89 -27.02 26.10
C GLY A 323 2.21 -26.95 24.73
N SER A 324 0.90 -27.21 24.62
CA SER A 324 0.14 -27.06 23.39
C SER A 324 0.02 -25.59 22.97
N VAL A 325 -0.20 -25.33 21.69
CA VAL A 325 -0.47 -24.00 21.15
C VAL A 325 -1.93 -23.91 20.76
N LYS A 326 -2.63 -22.89 21.25
CA LYS A 326 -4.02 -22.61 20.90
C LYS A 326 -4.15 -21.24 20.26
N SER A 327 -4.76 -21.20 19.10
CA SER A 327 -5.12 -19.94 18.43
C SER A 327 -6.33 -19.32 19.13
N VAL A 328 -6.20 -18.08 19.60
CA VAL A 328 -7.25 -17.34 20.31
C VAL A 328 -7.34 -15.92 19.79
N LEU A 329 -8.50 -15.28 19.90
CA LEU A 329 -8.64 -13.86 19.55
C LEU A 329 -7.67 -13.00 20.37
N ALA A 330 -7.02 -12.06 19.70
CA ALA A 330 -6.10 -11.10 20.31
C ALA A 330 -6.82 -10.09 21.23
N ALA A 331 -8.08 -9.79 20.89
CA ALA A 331 -8.96 -8.88 21.64
C ALA A 331 -10.40 -9.43 21.66
N ASN A 332 -11.31 -8.66 22.23
CA ASN A 332 -12.74 -9.00 22.19
C ASN A 332 -13.25 -9.09 20.74
N TYR A 333 -14.13 -10.07 20.49
CA TYR A 333 -14.74 -10.23 19.18
C TYR A 333 -15.58 -9.02 18.78
N ILE A 334 -15.30 -8.50 17.60
CA ILE A 334 -16.03 -7.39 16.99
C ILE A 334 -17.08 -7.97 16.04
N LYS A 335 -18.36 -7.82 16.38
CA LYS A 335 -19.46 -8.28 15.54
C LYS A 335 -19.52 -7.41 14.27
N PRO A 336 -19.55 -8.00 13.06
CA PRO A 336 -19.72 -7.25 11.82
C PRO A 336 -20.99 -6.38 11.82
N ASP A 337 -20.90 -5.17 11.29
CA ASP A 337 -22.05 -4.31 11.02
C ASP A 337 -22.99 -5.00 10.01
N PRO A 338 -24.25 -5.26 10.36
CA PRO A 338 -25.14 -6.10 9.54
C PRO A 338 -25.54 -5.44 8.21
N GLU A 339 -25.65 -4.12 8.18
CA GLU A 339 -26.02 -3.38 6.96
C GLU A 339 -24.85 -3.44 5.95
N LEU A 340 -23.64 -3.11 6.40
CA LEU A 340 -22.47 -3.16 5.54
C LEU A 340 -22.14 -4.60 5.13
N GLN A 341 -22.31 -5.57 6.02
CA GLN A 341 -22.12 -7.00 5.72
C GLN A 341 -23.05 -7.45 4.59
N THR A 342 -24.34 -7.10 4.67
CA THR A 342 -25.32 -7.44 3.62
C THR A 342 -25.00 -6.76 2.30
N PHE A 343 -24.59 -5.51 2.33
CA PHE A 343 -24.17 -4.77 1.14
C PHE A 343 -22.98 -5.42 0.47
N LEU A 344 -21.91 -5.71 1.21
CA LEU A 344 -20.68 -6.29 0.69
C LEU A 344 -20.84 -7.75 0.27
N ALA A 345 -21.76 -8.51 0.88
CA ALA A 345 -22.04 -9.90 0.49
C ALA A 345 -22.46 -10.02 -0.98
N THR A 346 -23.14 -9.02 -1.53
CA THR A 346 -23.55 -9.04 -2.94
C THR A 346 -22.34 -9.01 -3.88
N TYR A 347 -21.31 -8.23 -3.53
CA TYR A 347 -20.06 -8.17 -4.29
C TYR A 347 -19.22 -9.44 -4.10
N GLN A 348 -19.14 -9.94 -2.85
CA GLN A 348 -18.44 -11.19 -2.55
C GLN A 348 -19.01 -12.37 -3.35
N GLN A 349 -20.33 -12.53 -3.37
CA GLN A 349 -20.99 -13.60 -4.14
C GLN A 349 -20.78 -13.45 -5.64
N LYS A 350 -20.87 -12.22 -6.16
CA LYS A 350 -20.64 -11.94 -7.58
C LYS A 350 -19.20 -12.24 -7.98
N GLY A 351 -18.22 -11.86 -7.18
CA GLY A 351 -16.80 -12.14 -7.43
C GLY A 351 -16.50 -13.63 -7.32
N ALA A 352 -16.92 -14.28 -6.23
CA ALA A 352 -16.72 -15.71 -5.99
C ALA A 352 -17.24 -16.58 -7.14
N LYS A 353 -18.45 -16.31 -7.62
CA LYS A 353 -19.06 -17.07 -8.74
C LYS A 353 -18.22 -17.05 -10.02
N GLN A 354 -17.41 -16.02 -10.24
CA GLN A 354 -16.57 -15.89 -11.44
C GLN A 354 -15.27 -16.71 -11.36
N ILE A 355 -14.85 -17.07 -10.15
CA ILE A 355 -13.53 -17.65 -9.90
C ILE A 355 -13.57 -19.03 -9.23
N GLU A 356 -14.76 -19.46 -8.77
CA GLU A 356 -14.98 -20.81 -8.25
C GLU A 356 -15.03 -21.82 -9.41
N GLY A 357 -13.99 -22.61 -9.52
CA GLY A 357 -13.92 -23.70 -10.49
C GLY A 357 -12.54 -24.35 -10.44
N LYS A 358 -12.51 -25.67 -10.30
CA LYS A 358 -11.27 -26.43 -10.43
C LYS A 358 -10.76 -26.30 -11.87
N ILE A 359 -9.50 -25.89 -12.00
CA ILE A 359 -8.79 -25.79 -13.29
C ILE A 359 -7.82 -26.95 -13.44
N GLY A 360 -7.15 -27.33 -12.36
CA GLY A 360 -6.13 -28.36 -12.38
C GLY A 360 -5.80 -28.90 -10.99
N PHE A 361 -4.67 -29.57 -10.88
CA PHE A 361 -4.16 -30.16 -9.65
C PHE A 361 -2.64 -30.05 -9.63
N VAL A 362 -2.06 -29.83 -8.45
CA VAL A 362 -0.62 -29.89 -8.21
C VAL A 362 -0.31 -30.80 -7.02
N ASN A 363 0.73 -31.63 -7.15
CA ASN A 363 1.05 -32.67 -6.15
C ASN A 363 1.77 -32.13 -4.90
N ALA A 364 2.39 -30.94 -4.97
CA ALA A 364 3.06 -30.29 -3.84
C ALA A 364 2.92 -28.76 -3.93
N ARG A 365 3.23 -28.05 -2.84
CA ARG A 365 3.20 -26.59 -2.79
C ARG A 365 4.12 -25.97 -3.84
N LEU A 366 3.59 -25.00 -4.57
CA LEU A 366 4.35 -24.09 -5.41
C LEU A 366 4.58 -22.79 -4.63
N GLU A 367 5.86 -22.47 -4.40
CA GLU A 367 6.29 -21.41 -3.52
C GLU A 367 6.32 -20.06 -4.23
N GLY A 368 5.58 -19.10 -3.72
CA GLY A 368 5.50 -17.72 -4.21
C GLY A 368 5.50 -16.69 -3.10
N ASP A 369 5.79 -17.09 -1.85
CA ASP A 369 5.87 -16.17 -0.72
C ASP A 369 6.88 -15.05 -0.99
N ARG A 370 6.51 -13.83 -0.65
CA ARG A 370 7.34 -12.63 -0.87
C ARG A 370 8.76 -12.80 -0.34
N ASN A 371 8.90 -13.39 0.87
CA ASN A 371 10.19 -13.62 1.54
C ASN A 371 11.00 -14.78 0.92
N LYS A 372 10.51 -15.35 -0.18
CA LYS A 372 11.18 -16.39 -0.97
C LYS A 372 11.42 -15.90 -2.39
N VAL A 373 10.36 -15.56 -3.10
CA VAL A 373 10.44 -15.23 -4.54
C VAL A 373 11.25 -13.96 -4.84
N ARG A 374 11.52 -13.12 -3.84
CA ARG A 374 12.38 -11.94 -3.98
C ARG A 374 13.82 -12.18 -3.53
N PHE A 375 14.15 -13.39 -3.07
CA PHE A 375 15.48 -13.72 -2.53
C PHE A 375 16.12 -14.92 -3.23
N GLU A 376 15.32 -15.85 -3.74
CA GLU A 376 15.77 -17.09 -4.36
C GLU A 376 14.87 -17.47 -5.54
N GLN A 377 15.34 -18.36 -6.41
CA GLN A 377 14.51 -18.92 -7.46
C GLN A 377 13.45 -19.83 -6.86
N THR A 378 12.21 -19.76 -7.34
CA THR A 378 11.11 -20.58 -6.82
C THR A 378 10.49 -21.48 -7.90
N ASN A 379 9.90 -22.60 -7.47
CA ASN A 379 9.20 -23.51 -8.36
C ASN A 379 7.95 -22.88 -8.99
N LEU A 380 7.21 -22.03 -8.26
CA LEU A 380 6.04 -21.33 -8.82
C LEU A 380 6.44 -20.37 -9.94
N ALA A 381 7.49 -19.55 -9.71
CA ALA A 381 7.98 -18.66 -10.76
C ALA A 381 8.36 -19.41 -12.03
N ARG A 382 8.97 -20.59 -11.91
CA ARG A 382 9.30 -21.46 -13.06
C ARG A 382 8.07 -21.99 -13.77
N VAL A 383 7.02 -22.38 -13.03
CA VAL A 383 5.73 -22.79 -13.63
C VAL A 383 5.11 -21.63 -14.41
N ILE A 384 5.11 -20.41 -13.84
CA ILE A 384 4.60 -19.21 -14.50
C ILE A 384 5.37 -18.94 -15.80
N ILE A 385 6.70 -18.96 -15.72
CA ILE A 385 7.56 -18.72 -16.89
C ILE A 385 7.34 -19.80 -17.93
N GLN A 386 7.22 -21.08 -17.55
CA GLN A 386 6.93 -22.17 -18.47
C GLN A 386 5.59 -21.97 -19.18
N ALA A 387 4.57 -21.50 -18.46
CA ALA A 387 3.26 -21.16 -19.05
C ALA A 387 3.40 -20.03 -20.10
N GLN A 388 4.16 -18.99 -19.79
CA GLN A 388 4.44 -17.89 -20.73
C GLN A 388 5.28 -18.37 -21.93
N MET A 389 6.30 -19.20 -21.69
CA MET A 389 7.10 -19.81 -22.77
C MET A 389 6.25 -20.64 -23.72
N ASN A 390 5.33 -21.46 -23.19
CA ASN A 390 4.41 -22.27 -24.00
C ASN A 390 3.50 -21.38 -24.87
N THR A 391 3.08 -20.21 -24.34
CA THR A 391 2.23 -19.25 -25.08
C THR A 391 2.93 -18.74 -26.35
N VAL A 392 4.23 -18.47 -26.28
CA VAL A 392 4.97 -17.75 -27.33
C VAL A 392 6.05 -18.61 -28.02
N GLY A 393 6.20 -19.86 -27.64
CA GLY A 393 7.23 -20.77 -28.18
C GLY A 393 8.65 -20.29 -27.85
N ALA A 394 8.89 -19.84 -26.60
CA ALA A 394 10.18 -19.28 -26.22
C ALA A 394 11.21 -20.36 -25.82
N ASP A 395 12.51 -20.05 -26.04
CA ASP A 395 13.62 -20.90 -25.63
C ASP A 395 13.89 -20.83 -24.12
N PHE A 396 13.66 -19.66 -23.52
CA PHE A 396 13.78 -19.38 -22.09
C PHE A 396 12.88 -18.21 -21.71
N GLY A 397 12.73 -17.96 -20.40
CA GLY A 397 11.92 -16.84 -19.96
C GLY A 397 12.40 -16.21 -18.65
N ILE A 398 11.96 -14.96 -18.45
CA ILE A 398 12.33 -14.13 -17.30
C ILE A 398 11.09 -13.36 -16.84
N ILE A 399 10.91 -13.25 -15.51
CA ILE A 399 9.95 -12.34 -14.88
C ILE A 399 10.57 -11.71 -13.63
N SER A 400 10.03 -10.59 -13.17
CA SER A 400 10.38 -10.03 -11.87
C SER A 400 9.67 -10.77 -10.73
N GLY A 401 10.34 -10.97 -9.60
CA GLY A 401 9.76 -11.63 -8.41
C GLY A 401 8.55 -10.90 -7.86
N GLY A 402 8.47 -9.58 -8.05
CA GLY A 402 7.31 -8.76 -7.70
C GLY A 402 6.02 -9.12 -8.44
N GLY A 403 6.14 -9.77 -9.61
CA GLY A 403 5.01 -10.29 -10.38
C GLY A 403 4.35 -11.55 -9.81
N VAL A 404 4.98 -12.21 -8.82
CA VAL A 404 4.45 -13.39 -8.13
C VAL A 404 3.94 -12.97 -6.76
N ARG A 405 2.62 -13.05 -6.51
CA ARG A 405 2.00 -12.38 -5.36
C ARG A 405 1.53 -13.30 -4.26
N ASP A 406 1.40 -14.60 -4.52
CA ASP A 406 0.97 -15.61 -3.55
C ASP A 406 1.54 -16.98 -3.96
N SER A 407 1.40 -17.99 -3.10
CA SER A 407 1.75 -19.38 -3.35
C SER A 407 0.52 -20.19 -3.77
N ILE A 408 0.73 -21.35 -4.42
CA ILE A 408 -0.31 -22.34 -4.69
C ILE A 408 -0.06 -23.55 -3.80
N ASN A 409 -1.04 -23.93 -2.97
CA ASN A 409 -0.93 -25.10 -2.12
C ASN A 409 -1.12 -26.39 -2.93
N ALA A 410 -0.62 -27.51 -2.39
CA ALA A 410 -0.88 -28.85 -2.96
C ALA A 410 -2.39 -29.14 -2.97
N GLY A 411 -2.86 -29.78 -4.04
CA GLY A 411 -4.25 -30.13 -4.22
C GLY A 411 -4.88 -29.52 -5.47
N ASP A 412 -6.19 -29.33 -5.43
CA ASP A 412 -6.94 -28.71 -6.51
C ASP A 412 -6.59 -27.25 -6.67
N VAL A 413 -6.36 -26.81 -7.91
CA VAL A 413 -6.04 -25.42 -8.28
C VAL A 413 -7.28 -24.81 -8.92
N SER A 414 -7.73 -23.68 -8.38
CA SER A 414 -8.86 -22.89 -8.89
C SER A 414 -8.40 -21.66 -9.67
N TYR A 415 -9.31 -21.01 -10.40
CA TYR A 415 -8.99 -19.73 -11.04
C TYR A 415 -8.70 -18.63 -10.01
N LYS A 416 -9.28 -18.74 -8.83
CA LYS A 416 -8.97 -17.85 -7.69
C LYS A 416 -7.49 -17.91 -7.31
N ASP A 417 -6.91 -19.12 -7.24
CA ASP A 417 -5.50 -19.29 -6.91
C ASP A 417 -4.59 -18.66 -7.97
N ILE A 418 -4.94 -18.84 -9.25
CA ILE A 418 -4.21 -18.22 -10.35
C ILE A 418 -4.24 -16.68 -10.25
N LEU A 419 -5.40 -16.08 -10.00
CA LEU A 419 -5.56 -14.63 -9.92
C LEU A 419 -4.92 -14.02 -8.67
N LYS A 420 -4.82 -14.77 -7.56
CA LYS A 420 -4.05 -14.35 -6.38
C LYS A 420 -2.55 -14.27 -6.70
N VAL A 421 -2.06 -15.23 -7.48
CA VAL A 421 -0.65 -15.29 -7.87
C VAL A 421 -0.30 -14.22 -8.88
N GLN A 422 -1.14 -14.01 -9.90
CA GLN A 422 -0.93 -13.05 -10.99
C GLN A 422 -2.13 -12.11 -11.19
N PRO A 423 -2.31 -11.10 -10.32
CA PRO A 423 -3.48 -10.23 -10.33
C PRO A 423 -3.40 -9.09 -11.36
N PHE A 424 -2.22 -8.79 -11.91
CA PHE A 424 -1.97 -7.55 -12.67
C PHE A 424 -2.46 -7.57 -14.11
N LYS A 425 -2.82 -8.75 -14.64
CA LYS A 425 -3.29 -8.92 -16.03
C LYS A 425 -2.28 -8.42 -17.06
N ASN A 426 -0.97 -8.59 -16.79
CA ASN A 426 0.07 -8.26 -17.75
C ASN A 426 -0.03 -9.16 -18.96
N ARG A 427 0.13 -8.60 -20.16
CA ARG A 427 0.18 -9.42 -21.38
C ARG A 427 1.48 -10.20 -21.44
N VAL A 428 1.40 -11.43 -21.92
CA VAL A 428 2.56 -12.23 -22.28
C VAL A 428 3.18 -11.65 -23.54
N ALA A 429 4.48 -11.48 -23.54
CA ALA A 429 5.24 -10.95 -24.68
C ALA A 429 6.49 -11.79 -24.92
N TYR A 430 7.14 -11.59 -26.05
CA TYR A 430 8.45 -12.13 -26.34
C TYR A 430 9.31 -11.14 -27.11
N ILE A 431 10.60 -11.42 -27.10
CA ILE A 431 11.56 -10.76 -27.97
C ILE A 431 12.52 -11.80 -28.55
N ASP A 432 12.85 -11.63 -29.83
CA ASP A 432 13.86 -12.43 -30.52
C ASP A 432 15.22 -11.70 -30.43
N PHE A 433 16.06 -12.13 -29.50
CA PHE A 433 17.39 -11.58 -29.23
C PHE A 433 18.52 -12.41 -29.87
N LYS A 434 19.56 -11.75 -30.42
CA LYS A 434 20.83 -12.43 -30.62
C LYS A 434 21.44 -12.80 -29.28
N GLY A 435 22.28 -13.88 -29.26
CA GLY A 435 22.95 -14.28 -28.04
C GLY A 435 23.80 -13.18 -27.40
N SER A 436 24.37 -12.27 -28.19
CA SER A 436 25.04 -11.06 -27.70
C SER A 436 24.11 -10.13 -26.91
N ASP A 437 22.89 -9.97 -27.39
CA ASP A 437 21.88 -9.11 -26.75
C ASP A 437 21.33 -9.77 -25.49
N VAL A 438 21.12 -11.10 -25.50
CA VAL A 438 20.79 -11.88 -24.30
C VAL A 438 21.82 -11.64 -23.20
N LEU A 439 23.13 -11.73 -23.52
CA LEU A 439 24.20 -11.50 -22.54
C LEU A 439 24.17 -10.07 -22.01
N THR A 440 23.94 -9.09 -22.88
CA THR A 440 23.82 -7.68 -22.50
C THR A 440 22.62 -7.46 -21.55
N TYR A 441 21.48 -8.05 -21.88
CA TYR A 441 20.26 -7.96 -21.06
C TYR A 441 20.45 -8.61 -19.69
N LEU A 442 21.02 -9.82 -19.65
CA LEU A 442 21.29 -10.54 -18.40
C LEU A 442 22.25 -9.76 -17.48
N ASN A 443 23.28 -9.11 -18.02
CA ASN A 443 24.19 -8.28 -17.24
C ASN A 443 23.54 -7.07 -16.56
N VAL A 444 22.32 -6.70 -16.95
CA VAL A 444 21.51 -5.67 -16.26
C VAL A 444 20.63 -6.31 -15.20
N VAL A 445 19.79 -7.29 -15.60
CA VAL A 445 18.72 -7.79 -14.73
C VAL A 445 19.20 -8.69 -13.59
N THR A 446 20.40 -9.29 -13.72
CA THR A 446 21.03 -10.08 -12.64
C THR A 446 21.56 -9.22 -11.48
N ARG A 447 21.64 -7.89 -11.66
CA ARG A 447 22.13 -6.97 -10.62
C ARG A 447 21.04 -6.48 -9.67
N PHE A 448 19.78 -6.79 -9.95
CA PHE A 448 18.71 -6.41 -9.04
C PHE A 448 18.87 -7.15 -7.70
N PRO A 449 18.89 -6.40 -6.58
CA PRO A 449 19.22 -6.97 -5.28
C PRO A 449 18.10 -7.89 -4.78
N PRO A 450 18.43 -8.83 -3.89
CA PRO A 450 17.43 -9.50 -3.05
C PRO A 450 16.54 -8.49 -2.31
N ASP A 451 15.33 -8.93 -1.90
CA ASP A 451 14.25 -8.13 -1.32
C ASP A 451 13.61 -7.09 -2.28
N SER A 452 14.12 -6.96 -3.47
CA SER A 452 13.52 -6.11 -4.50
C SER A 452 12.43 -6.85 -5.25
N GLY A 453 11.34 -6.15 -5.62
CA GLY A 453 10.36 -6.63 -6.60
C GLY A 453 11.00 -6.96 -7.95
N ALA A 454 12.09 -6.26 -8.29
CA ALA A 454 12.84 -6.46 -9.51
C ALA A 454 13.69 -7.75 -9.53
N TYR A 455 13.88 -8.42 -8.37
CA TYR A 455 14.69 -9.67 -8.31
C TYR A 455 14.27 -10.65 -9.40
N MET A 456 15.24 -11.04 -10.23
CA MET A 456 14.98 -11.83 -11.43
C MET A 456 14.65 -13.28 -11.12
N GLN A 457 13.48 -13.73 -11.56
CA GLN A 457 13.13 -15.15 -11.68
C GLN A 457 13.30 -15.59 -13.13
N TYR A 458 13.79 -16.81 -13.33
CA TYR A 458 14.05 -17.34 -14.69
C TYR A 458 13.80 -18.85 -14.81
N HIS A 459 13.53 -19.29 -16.03
CA HIS A 459 13.38 -20.70 -16.37
C HIS A 459 14.06 -21.02 -17.70
N ASN A 460 14.55 -22.26 -17.82
CA ASN A 460 15.28 -22.77 -19.00
C ASN A 460 16.58 -22.00 -19.30
N LEU A 461 17.14 -21.37 -18.28
CA LEU A 461 18.35 -20.55 -18.30
C LEU A 461 19.25 -20.96 -17.14
N ALA A 462 20.56 -21.02 -17.38
CA ALA A 462 21.59 -21.15 -16.35
C ALA A 462 22.78 -20.26 -16.70
N PHE A 463 23.46 -19.73 -15.69
CA PHE A 463 24.62 -18.85 -15.84
C PHE A 463 25.43 -18.82 -14.55
N GLU A 464 26.66 -18.30 -14.65
CA GLU A 464 27.54 -18.00 -13.52
C GLU A 464 27.76 -16.49 -13.43
N LEU A 465 27.94 -15.99 -12.20
CA LEU A 465 28.37 -14.61 -11.96
C LEU A 465 29.84 -14.59 -11.59
N LYS A 466 30.66 -13.85 -12.39
CA LYS A 466 32.04 -13.54 -12.07
C LYS A 466 32.15 -12.05 -11.75
N GLY A 467 32.09 -11.74 -10.45
CA GLY A 467 31.80 -10.36 -10.01
C GLY A 467 30.41 -9.95 -10.47
N GLU A 468 30.29 -8.83 -11.17
CA GLU A 468 29.03 -8.35 -11.73
C GLU A 468 28.75 -8.81 -13.17
N GLN A 469 29.60 -9.65 -13.74
CA GLN A 469 29.47 -10.11 -15.13
C GLN A 469 28.86 -11.50 -15.19
N VAL A 470 27.87 -11.66 -16.07
CA VAL A 470 27.30 -12.95 -16.42
C VAL A 470 28.25 -13.71 -17.36
N THR A 471 28.56 -14.94 -16.99
CA THR A 471 29.44 -15.85 -17.73
C THR A 471 28.79 -17.24 -17.79
N ASN A 472 29.33 -18.12 -18.63
CA ASN A 472 28.91 -19.52 -18.74
C ASN A 472 27.40 -19.69 -18.88
N VAL A 473 26.80 -18.93 -19.82
CA VAL A 473 25.32 -18.95 -20.04
C VAL A 473 24.94 -20.20 -20.82
N PHE A 474 23.88 -20.88 -20.32
CA PHE A 474 23.23 -22.01 -20.98
C PHE A 474 21.75 -21.71 -21.17
N ILE A 475 21.21 -21.95 -22.36
CA ILE A 475 19.80 -21.88 -22.68
C ILE A 475 19.33 -23.28 -23.09
N ALA A 476 18.25 -23.78 -22.47
CA ALA A 476 17.77 -25.15 -22.67
C ALA A 476 18.89 -26.20 -22.56
N GLY A 477 19.81 -26.04 -21.60
CA GLY A 477 20.93 -26.92 -21.33
C GLY A 477 22.09 -26.86 -22.36
N LYS A 478 22.05 -25.95 -23.35
CA LYS A 478 23.08 -25.76 -24.36
C LYS A 478 23.83 -24.46 -24.12
N PRO A 479 25.15 -24.41 -24.32
CA PRO A 479 25.91 -23.17 -24.22
C PRO A 479 25.36 -22.10 -25.16
N LEU A 480 25.33 -20.86 -24.69
CA LEU A 480 24.89 -19.69 -25.46
C LEU A 480 25.81 -19.49 -26.68
N ASP A 481 25.22 -19.45 -27.88
CA ASP A 481 25.89 -19.01 -29.10
C ASP A 481 25.54 -17.51 -29.32
N ILE A 482 26.55 -16.64 -29.26
CA ILE A 482 26.39 -15.19 -29.38
C ILE A 482 25.81 -14.74 -30.73
N ASN A 483 25.88 -15.56 -31.76
CA ASN A 483 25.42 -15.28 -33.13
C ASN A 483 24.03 -15.85 -33.41
N LYS A 484 23.56 -16.81 -32.60
CA LYS A 484 22.24 -17.42 -32.74
C LYS A 484 21.15 -16.49 -32.17
N THR A 485 19.96 -16.52 -32.77
CA THR A 485 18.77 -15.87 -32.23
C THR A 485 18.04 -16.80 -31.28
N TYR A 486 17.63 -16.25 -30.12
CA TYR A 486 16.88 -16.92 -29.10
C TYR A 486 15.61 -16.13 -28.80
N ARG A 487 14.49 -16.82 -28.62
CA ARG A 487 13.25 -16.21 -28.16
C ARG A 487 13.17 -16.22 -26.64
N MET A 488 13.07 -15.05 -26.05
CA MET A 488 12.86 -14.85 -24.62
C MET A 488 11.41 -14.50 -24.35
N SER A 489 10.71 -15.26 -23.48
CA SER A 489 9.41 -14.84 -22.93
C SER A 489 9.61 -13.85 -21.79
N ILE A 490 8.72 -12.86 -21.73
CA ILE A 490 8.68 -11.83 -20.70
C ILE A 490 7.24 -11.30 -20.63
N ASN A 491 6.81 -10.72 -19.50
CA ASN A 491 5.56 -9.99 -19.49
C ASN A 491 5.75 -8.55 -20.00
N GLU A 492 4.69 -7.95 -20.53
CA GLU A 492 4.71 -6.62 -21.13
C GLU A 492 5.09 -5.52 -20.12
N TYR A 493 4.74 -5.69 -18.84
CA TYR A 493 5.13 -4.81 -17.75
C TYR A 493 6.66 -4.69 -17.63
N ASN A 494 7.36 -5.81 -17.48
CA ASN A 494 8.82 -5.81 -17.42
C ASN A 494 9.43 -5.33 -18.74
N ALA A 495 8.89 -5.76 -19.90
CA ALA A 495 9.37 -5.35 -21.22
C ALA A 495 9.25 -3.83 -21.46
N SER A 496 8.27 -3.16 -20.86
CA SER A 496 8.08 -1.71 -20.98
C SER A 496 8.87 -0.88 -19.95
N GLY A 497 9.69 -1.52 -19.11
CA GLY A 497 10.55 -0.87 -18.13
C GLY A 497 10.05 -0.95 -16.69
N GLY A 498 8.97 -1.69 -16.42
CA GLY A 498 8.50 -1.96 -15.05
C GLY A 498 9.57 -2.65 -14.22
N ASP A 499 9.58 -2.38 -12.92
CA ASP A 499 10.62 -2.84 -11.98
C ASP A 499 12.05 -2.46 -12.41
N SER A 500 12.20 -1.37 -13.19
CA SER A 500 13.50 -0.92 -13.73
C SER A 500 14.18 -1.89 -14.72
N TYR A 501 13.43 -2.82 -15.29
CA TYR A 501 13.93 -3.68 -16.35
C TYR A 501 14.27 -2.85 -17.61
N PRO A 502 15.23 -3.29 -18.45
CA PRO A 502 15.51 -2.59 -19.70
C PRO A 502 14.26 -2.51 -20.59
N LYS A 503 13.95 -1.32 -21.09
CA LYS A 503 12.84 -1.11 -22.01
C LYS A 503 13.15 -1.71 -23.37
N ILE A 504 12.43 -2.76 -23.75
CA ILE A 504 12.63 -3.50 -25.01
C ILE A 504 11.44 -3.45 -25.95
N THR A 505 10.34 -2.82 -25.57
CA THR A 505 9.09 -2.76 -26.36
C THR A 505 9.24 -2.07 -27.72
N GLN A 506 10.30 -1.29 -27.91
CA GLN A 506 10.57 -0.60 -29.19
C GLN A 506 11.72 -1.27 -29.97
N MET A 507 12.27 -2.36 -29.46
CA MET A 507 13.34 -3.09 -30.15
C MET A 507 12.76 -3.98 -31.25
N ALA A 508 13.52 -4.15 -32.32
CA ALA A 508 13.16 -5.10 -33.38
C ALA A 508 13.04 -6.52 -32.80
N GLY A 509 11.99 -7.25 -33.18
CA GLY A 509 11.73 -8.61 -32.68
C GLY A 509 10.87 -8.67 -31.42
N PHE A 510 10.48 -7.53 -30.82
CA PHE A 510 9.52 -7.52 -29.72
C PHE A 510 8.08 -7.69 -30.24
N VAL A 511 7.33 -8.59 -29.57
CA VAL A 511 5.91 -8.83 -29.86
C VAL A 511 5.16 -9.02 -28.55
N SER A 512 4.09 -8.25 -28.34
CA SER A 512 3.12 -8.46 -27.27
C SER A 512 1.93 -9.28 -27.78
N THR A 513 1.44 -10.23 -27.00
CA THR A 513 0.25 -11.03 -27.31
C THR A 513 -1.00 -10.42 -26.68
N ASP A 514 -2.19 -10.94 -27.04
CA ASP A 514 -3.44 -10.58 -26.37
C ASP A 514 -3.71 -11.41 -25.10
N GLU A 515 -2.92 -12.46 -24.85
CA GLU A 515 -3.08 -13.35 -23.69
C GLU A 515 -2.41 -12.77 -22.45
N THR A 516 -3.13 -12.73 -21.34
CA THR A 516 -2.57 -12.29 -20.06
C THR A 516 -1.79 -13.41 -19.38
N ASP A 517 -0.86 -13.03 -18.49
CA ASP A 517 -0.05 -13.94 -17.65
C ASP A 517 -0.94 -14.92 -16.85
N SER A 518 -2.04 -14.43 -16.26
CA SER A 518 -3.01 -15.25 -15.55
C SER A 518 -3.79 -16.21 -16.48
N GLN A 519 -4.08 -15.81 -17.72
CA GLN A 519 -4.72 -16.69 -18.71
C GLN A 519 -3.75 -17.79 -19.16
N ALA A 520 -2.49 -17.44 -19.43
CA ALA A 520 -1.45 -18.41 -19.77
C ALA A 520 -1.26 -19.46 -18.65
N LEU A 521 -1.18 -19.01 -17.40
CA LEU A 521 -1.05 -19.91 -16.24
C LEU A 521 -2.30 -20.79 -16.06
N LYS A 522 -3.51 -20.23 -16.23
CA LYS A 522 -4.76 -20.98 -16.20
C LYS A 522 -4.75 -22.10 -17.25
N ARG A 523 -4.40 -21.77 -18.50
CA ARG A 523 -4.31 -22.74 -19.60
C ARG A 523 -3.28 -23.81 -19.31
N PHE A 524 -2.10 -23.45 -18.78
CA PHE A 524 -1.07 -24.40 -18.41
C PHE A 524 -1.59 -25.46 -17.41
N PHE A 525 -2.26 -25.04 -16.34
CA PHE A 525 -2.86 -25.99 -15.39
C PHE A 525 -3.96 -26.85 -16.00
N ALA A 526 -4.77 -26.30 -16.91
CA ALA A 526 -5.81 -27.08 -17.58
C ALA A 526 -5.23 -28.16 -18.51
N GLU A 527 -4.11 -27.89 -19.17
CA GLU A 527 -3.49 -28.78 -20.17
C GLU A 527 -2.49 -29.78 -19.57
N HIS A 528 -1.82 -29.42 -18.45
CA HIS A 528 -0.71 -30.19 -17.87
C HIS A 528 -1.03 -30.79 -16.50
N SER A 529 -2.30 -30.75 -16.07
CA SER A 529 -2.72 -31.33 -14.79
C SER A 529 -2.75 -32.88 -14.84
N PRO A 530 -2.25 -33.57 -13.82
CA PRO A 530 -1.65 -33.06 -12.58
C PRO A 530 -0.22 -32.51 -12.81
N VAL A 531 0.06 -31.31 -12.28
CA VAL A 531 1.40 -30.71 -12.34
C VAL A 531 2.28 -31.35 -11.27
N ASP A 532 3.47 -31.83 -11.66
CA ASP A 532 4.48 -32.29 -10.72
C ASP A 532 5.41 -31.13 -10.33
N ALA A 533 5.24 -30.63 -9.10
CA ALA A 533 6.05 -29.52 -8.58
C ALA A 533 7.55 -29.82 -8.55
N SER A 534 7.95 -31.11 -8.51
CA SER A 534 9.37 -31.50 -8.47
C SER A 534 10.11 -31.22 -9.77
N GLU A 535 9.42 -31.14 -10.91
CA GLU A 535 10.00 -30.81 -12.22
C GLU A 535 10.48 -29.34 -12.28
N PHE A 536 9.93 -28.48 -11.41
CA PHE A 536 10.18 -27.05 -11.36
C PHE A 536 11.10 -26.62 -10.21
N VAL A 537 11.58 -27.55 -9.41
CA VAL A 537 12.53 -27.21 -8.32
C VAL A 537 13.79 -26.56 -8.91
N PRO A 538 14.25 -25.42 -8.38
CA PRO A 538 15.53 -24.80 -8.76
C PRO A 538 16.70 -25.77 -8.55
N LYS A 539 17.54 -25.94 -9.57
CA LYS A 539 18.74 -26.80 -9.53
C LYS A 539 19.94 -25.96 -9.18
#